data_e16e83986ac3ba0b3a1d10f6987580cf
#
_entry.id   e16e83986ac3ba0b3a1d10f6987580cf
#
_cell.length_a   1.000
_cell.length_b   1.000
_cell.length_c   1.000
_cell.angle_alpha   90.00
_cell.angle_beta   90.00
_cell.angle_gamma   90.00
#
_symmetry.space_group_name_H-M   'P 1'
#
loop_
_entity.id
_entity.type
_entity.pdbx_description
1 polymer ?
#
loop_
_entity_poly.entity_id
_entity_poly.type
_entity_poly.pdbx_seq_one_letter_code
_entity_poly.pdbx_strand_id
1 'polypeptide(L)'
;MNQFKPLFVGQAEPGTALAGLKRAANTQKCIRAGGKHNDLDDVGKDLYHHTFFEMLGNWSFGDYFKKEAIEWGWELIVDVWGVPAGRLYATVYSPSEDDPSSFDQEAYDLWAALFIAKGIDPKKHIITGNVKDNFWMMGETGPCGPCSELHVDLTPNGDSGGKLVNMDSDLCIEIWNLVFIQYNAEADGSFRDLPAKHVDTGMGFERACSLIQNTNGFTDFSKKPTNYATDVFQPIFRTIEKLSGKTYVDIYPDSVESDKSKLSPEMKEAIAFRVIADHIRTLAFSLADGILLGNTGRNYVLRRILRRAVRYGRTLGFSSGQTFLPELVDTLVDEMSGVFPELKNRAEAIKENLQREESSFNETLDRGLAMFEQEVEGH
;
A
#
# COMPACT_ATOMS: atom_id res chain seq x y z
N MET A 1 -8.59 0.11 10.47
CA MET A 1 -8.54 1.18 11.45
C MET A 1 -9.85 1.97 11.61
N ASN A 2 -10.42 2.58 10.56
CA ASN A 2 -11.62 3.42 10.68
C ASN A 2 -12.80 2.71 11.38
N GLN A 3 -12.99 1.43 11.14
CA GLN A 3 -14.03 0.62 11.78
C GLN A 3 -13.85 0.48 13.29
N PHE A 4 -12.64 0.67 13.80
CA PHE A 4 -12.31 0.54 15.23
C PHE A 4 -12.24 1.88 15.97
N LYS A 5 -12.47 3.01 15.27
CA LYS A 5 -12.45 4.34 15.91
C LYS A 5 -13.31 4.40 17.19
N PRO A 6 -14.55 3.86 17.23
CA PRO A 6 -15.35 3.89 18.45
C PRO A 6 -14.71 3.18 19.64
N LEU A 7 -13.92 2.12 19.40
CA LEU A 7 -13.17 1.42 20.45
C LEU A 7 -12.04 2.30 21.01
N PHE A 8 -11.27 2.91 20.13
CA PHE A 8 -10.16 3.77 20.54
C PHE A 8 -10.60 4.97 21.39
N VAL A 9 -11.71 5.61 21.03
CA VAL A 9 -12.23 6.78 21.75
C VAL A 9 -13.18 6.44 22.91
N GLY A 10 -13.40 5.14 23.19
CA GLY A 10 -14.28 4.68 24.26
C GLY A 10 -15.78 4.92 24.01
N GLN A 11 -16.19 5.01 22.75
CA GLN A 11 -17.59 5.28 22.32
C GLN A 11 -18.25 4.09 21.64
N ALA A 12 -17.70 2.88 21.77
CA ALA A 12 -18.36 1.70 21.26
C ALA A 12 -19.66 1.44 22.03
N GLU A 13 -20.75 1.15 21.30
CA GLU A 13 -22.06 0.93 21.88
C GLU A 13 -22.05 -0.33 22.77
N PRO A 14 -22.39 -0.18 24.08
CA PRO A 14 -22.38 -1.31 25.02
C PRO A 14 -23.26 -2.47 24.55
N GLY A 15 -22.78 -3.69 24.73
CA GLY A 15 -23.51 -4.92 24.36
C GLY A 15 -23.38 -5.32 22.89
N THR A 16 -22.69 -4.53 22.06
CA THR A 16 -22.35 -4.93 20.69
C THR A 16 -21.12 -5.85 20.65
N ALA A 17 -21.03 -6.66 19.60
CA ALA A 17 -19.85 -7.49 19.36
C ALA A 17 -18.57 -6.64 19.28
N LEU A 18 -18.66 -5.45 18.69
CA LEU A 18 -17.55 -4.50 18.61
C LEU A 18 -17.06 -4.09 20.00
N ALA A 19 -17.97 -3.70 20.91
CA ALA A 19 -17.62 -3.27 22.26
C ALA A 19 -16.96 -4.37 23.11
N GLY A 20 -17.17 -5.64 22.75
CA GLY A 20 -16.58 -6.79 23.41
C GLY A 20 -15.16 -7.14 22.93
N LEU A 21 -14.67 -6.50 21.87
CA LEU A 21 -13.35 -6.80 21.32
C LEU A 21 -12.24 -6.26 22.22
N LYS A 22 -11.29 -7.13 22.55
CA LYS A 22 -10.03 -6.77 23.20
C LYS A 22 -8.86 -6.84 22.23
N ARG A 23 -8.92 -7.74 21.26
CA ARG A 23 -7.91 -7.97 20.22
C ARG A 23 -8.58 -8.24 18.90
N ALA A 24 -7.92 -7.88 17.82
CA ALA A 24 -8.30 -8.25 16.47
C ALA A 24 -7.07 -8.48 15.61
N ALA A 25 -7.16 -9.35 14.62
CA ALA A 25 -6.17 -9.52 13.56
C ALA A 25 -6.90 -9.87 12.27
N ASN A 26 -6.54 -9.21 11.18
CA ASN A 26 -7.07 -9.54 9.85
C ASN A 26 -6.20 -8.97 8.73
N THR A 27 -6.58 -9.26 7.49
CA THR A 27 -6.18 -8.48 6.33
C THR A 27 -7.29 -7.48 5.99
N GLN A 28 -6.91 -6.26 5.60
CA GLN A 28 -7.83 -5.21 5.18
C GLN A 28 -7.61 -4.84 3.72
N LYS A 29 -8.70 -4.78 2.96
CA LYS A 29 -8.69 -4.21 1.61
C LYS A 29 -8.63 -2.68 1.74
N CYS A 30 -7.58 -2.08 1.21
CA CYS A 30 -7.32 -0.64 1.33
C CYS A 30 -7.21 0.01 -0.05
N ILE A 31 -7.75 1.24 -0.17
CA ILE A 31 -7.63 2.07 -1.37
C ILE A 31 -6.96 3.40 -0.98
N ARG A 32 -5.88 3.75 -1.72
CA ARG A 32 -5.19 5.03 -1.63
C ARG A 32 -5.11 5.66 -3.01
N ALA A 33 -6.09 6.48 -3.37
CA ALA A 33 -6.20 7.09 -4.69
C ALA A 33 -6.68 8.55 -4.64
N GLY A 34 -6.59 9.17 -3.47
CA GLY A 34 -6.96 10.56 -3.24
C GLY A 34 -6.82 10.98 -1.78
N GLY A 35 -6.99 12.26 -1.48
CA GLY A 35 -6.86 12.80 -0.13
C GLY A 35 -5.41 12.97 0.33
N LYS A 36 -5.17 12.85 1.64
CA LYS A 36 -3.85 13.05 2.27
C LYS A 36 -2.81 12.00 1.82
N HIS A 37 -3.29 10.78 1.53
CA HIS A 37 -2.46 9.66 1.06
C HIS A 37 -2.88 9.31 -0.36
N ASN A 38 -2.20 9.88 -1.36
CA ASN A 38 -2.52 9.69 -2.77
C ASN A 38 -1.33 9.06 -3.49
N ASP A 39 -1.40 7.75 -3.72
CA ASP A 39 -0.35 7.00 -4.42
C ASP A 39 -0.58 6.92 -5.94
N LEU A 40 -1.67 7.55 -6.45
CA LEU A 40 -2.11 7.38 -7.85
C LEU A 40 -1.04 7.74 -8.88
N ASP A 41 -0.26 8.79 -8.62
CA ASP A 41 0.75 9.27 -9.57
C ASP A 41 2.05 8.45 -9.56
N ASP A 42 2.31 7.72 -8.46
CA ASP A 42 3.50 6.88 -8.28
C ASP A 42 3.26 5.46 -8.83
N VAL A 43 2.00 5.01 -8.83
CA VAL A 43 1.62 3.68 -9.33
C VAL A 43 2.12 3.44 -10.76
N GLY A 44 2.83 2.35 -10.92
CA GLY A 44 3.43 1.89 -12.17
C GLY A 44 4.82 2.45 -12.45
N LYS A 45 5.29 3.45 -11.68
CA LYS A 45 6.60 4.07 -11.85
C LYS A 45 7.62 3.61 -10.82
N ASP A 46 7.17 3.17 -9.66
CA ASP A 46 8.01 2.61 -8.61
C ASP A 46 7.71 1.12 -8.37
N LEU A 47 8.34 0.55 -7.34
CA LEU A 47 8.36 -0.88 -7.07
C LEU A 47 7.22 -1.37 -6.17
N TYR A 48 6.52 -0.48 -5.45
CA TYR A 48 5.71 -0.88 -4.30
C TYR A 48 4.47 -0.04 -4.00
N HIS A 49 4.19 1.08 -4.67
CA HIS A 49 2.96 1.85 -4.47
C HIS A 49 1.81 1.30 -5.30
N HIS A 50 0.63 1.22 -4.68
CA HIS A 50 -0.60 0.71 -5.28
C HIS A 50 -1.80 1.57 -4.91
N THR A 51 -2.80 1.65 -5.80
CA THR A 51 -4.10 2.24 -5.45
C THR A 51 -4.96 1.28 -4.63
N PHE A 52 -4.79 -0.02 -4.83
CA PHE A 52 -5.37 -1.07 -3.99
C PHE A 52 -4.26 -1.95 -3.43
N PHE A 53 -4.32 -2.21 -2.14
CA PHE A 53 -3.43 -3.15 -1.46
C PHE A 53 -4.13 -3.76 -0.26
N GLU A 54 -3.62 -4.90 0.21
CA GLU A 54 -4.02 -5.49 1.46
C GLU A 54 -3.10 -5.03 2.57
N MET A 55 -3.67 -4.64 3.69
CA MET A 55 -2.92 -4.31 4.90
C MET A 55 -3.18 -5.38 5.95
N LEU A 56 -2.14 -6.12 6.29
CA LEU A 56 -2.16 -7.05 7.41
C LEU A 56 -2.10 -6.24 8.69
N GLY A 57 -3.03 -6.48 9.60
CA GLY A 57 -3.12 -5.71 10.83
C GLY A 57 -3.41 -6.56 12.05
N ASN A 58 -2.93 -6.09 13.19
CA ASN A 58 -3.32 -6.55 14.51
C ASN A 58 -3.58 -5.36 15.42
N TRP A 59 -4.57 -5.52 16.28
CA TRP A 59 -5.06 -4.45 17.17
C TRP A 59 -5.18 -4.94 18.59
N SER A 60 -4.88 -4.01 19.51
CA SER A 60 -5.18 -4.15 20.92
C SER A 60 -6.05 -2.98 21.39
N PHE A 61 -7.16 -3.28 22.01
CA PHE A 61 -8.10 -2.30 22.54
C PHE A 61 -8.01 -2.29 24.07
N GLY A 62 -6.97 -1.61 24.60
CA GLY A 62 -6.71 -1.53 26.03
C GLY A 62 -6.24 -2.83 26.67
N ASP A 63 -5.63 -3.73 25.89
CA ASP A 63 -5.15 -5.03 26.38
C ASP A 63 -3.60 -5.04 26.38
N TYR A 64 -2.94 -5.52 25.31
CA TYR A 64 -1.50 -5.42 25.21
C TYR A 64 -1.05 -4.04 24.65
N PHE A 65 0.22 -3.71 24.83
CA PHE A 65 0.76 -2.44 24.35
C PHE A 65 2.15 -2.62 23.71
N LYS A 66 3.08 -1.69 23.89
CA LYS A 66 4.36 -1.64 23.16
C LYS A 66 5.18 -2.91 23.29
N LYS A 67 5.29 -3.45 24.50
CA LYS A 67 6.11 -4.62 24.77
C LYS A 67 5.71 -5.81 23.90
N GLU A 68 4.49 -6.24 24.03
CA GLU A 68 3.99 -7.41 23.31
C GLU A 68 3.96 -7.15 21.79
N ALA A 69 3.55 -5.95 21.37
CA ALA A 69 3.52 -5.60 19.95
C ALA A 69 4.91 -5.69 19.31
N ILE A 70 5.94 -5.18 19.99
CA ILE A 70 7.33 -5.21 19.52
C ILE A 70 7.90 -6.61 19.57
N GLU A 71 7.73 -7.33 20.67
CA GLU A 71 8.23 -8.71 20.84
C GLU A 71 7.60 -9.65 19.81
N TRP A 72 6.27 -9.60 19.60
CA TRP A 72 5.60 -10.44 18.61
C TRP A 72 5.93 -10.02 17.18
N GLY A 73 6.11 -8.74 16.93
CA GLY A 73 6.57 -8.26 15.63
C GLY A 73 7.95 -8.82 15.28
N TRP A 74 8.88 -8.78 16.23
CA TRP A 74 10.20 -9.37 16.07
C TRP A 74 10.14 -10.88 15.88
N GLU A 75 9.38 -11.59 16.72
CA GLU A 75 9.19 -13.04 16.61
C GLU A 75 8.72 -13.42 15.20
N LEU A 76 7.69 -12.75 14.68
CA LEU A 76 7.17 -13.04 13.34
C LEU A 76 8.23 -12.81 12.25
N ILE A 77 8.86 -11.65 12.27
CA ILE A 77 9.76 -11.24 11.17
C ILE A 77 11.09 -11.99 11.24
N VAL A 78 11.68 -12.12 12.41
CA VAL A 78 13.02 -12.69 12.58
C VAL A 78 12.99 -14.19 12.83
N ASP A 79 12.17 -14.64 13.79
CA ASP A 79 12.24 -16.03 14.25
C ASP A 79 11.34 -16.96 13.40
N VAL A 80 10.20 -16.47 12.89
CA VAL A 80 9.28 -17.26 12.05
C VAL A 80 9.59 -17.12 10.57
N TRP A 81 9.69 -15.90 10.05
CA TRP A 81 9.98 -15.68 8.61
C TRP A 81 11.46 -15.84 8.28
N GLY A 82 12.33 -15.60 9.23
CA GLY A 82 13.77 -15.74 9.04
C GLY A 82 14.44 -14.55 8.36
N VAL A 83 13.87 -13.36 8.46
CA VAL A 83 14.54 -12.15 7.96
C VAL A 83 15.84 -11.96 8.76
N PRO A 84 17.00 -11.82 8.11
CA PRO A 84 18.25 -11.60 8.81
C PRO A 84 18.19 -10.33 9.68
N ALA A 85 18.35 -10.48 11.00
CA ALA A 85 18.21 -9.37 11.94
C ALA A 85 19.16 -8.21 11.65
N GLY A 86 20.34 -8.48 11.08
CA GLY A 86 21.30 -7.47 10.65
C GLY A 86 20.84 -6.59 9.48
N ARG A 87 19.76 -6.96 8.78
CA ARG A 87 19.15 -6.15 7.72
C ARG A 87 17.96 -5.33 8.20
N LEU A 88 17.55 -5.49 9.47
CA LEU A 88 16.44 -4.75 10.04
C LEU A 88 16.89 -3.46 10.69
N TYR A 89 16.08 -2.44 10.50
CA TYR A 89 16.13 -1.17 11.24
C TYR A 89 14.78 -0.92 11.86
N ALA A 90 14.75 -0.52 13.13
CA ALA A 90 13.55 -0.04 13.80
C ALA A 90 13.60 1.48 13.89
N THR A 91 12.47 2.14 13.70
CA THR A 91 12.37 3.58 13.97
C THR A 91 11.66 3.82 15.29
N VAL A 92 12.02 4.90 15.97
CA VAL A 92 11.34 5.35 17.18
C VAL A 92 11.09 6.84 17.13
N TYR A 93 10.00 7.28 17.74
CA TYR A 93 9.63 8.67 17.78
C TYR A 93 10.59 9.49 18.64
N SER A 94 11.07 10.61 18.07
CA SER A 94 11.86 11.63 18.74
C SER A 94 11.30 13.02 18.44
N PRO A 95 10.82 13.77 19.44
CA PRO A 95 10.16 15.05 19.22
C PRO A 95 11.12 16.16 18.82
N SER A 96 10.59 17.15 18.10
CA SER A 96 11.09 18.51 18.00
C SER A 96 10.47 19.37 19.12
N GLU A 97 10.86 20.65 19.25
CA GLU A 97 10.50 21.49 20.40
C GLU A 97 8.98 21.62 20.68
N ASP A 98 8.14 21.63 19.65
CA ASP A 98 6.68 21.83 19.77
C ASP A 98 5.86 20.55 19.50
N ASP A 99 6.48 19.40 19.49
CA ASP A 99 5.83 18.15 19.14
C ASP A 99 4.97 17.57 20.28
N PRO A 100 3.92 16.78 19.97
CA PRO A 100 2.84 16.42 20.90
C PRO A 100 3.22 15.41 21.98
N SER A 101 4.39 14.76 21.89
CA SER A 101 4.79 13.70 22.82
C SER A 101 6.28 13.74 23.10
N SER A 102 6.72 13.10 24.18
CA SER A 102 8.13 12.93 24.51
C SER A 102 8.77 11.83 23.68
N PHE A 103 10.11 11.77 23.71
CA PHE A 103 10.87 10.67 23.11
C PHE A 103 10.34 9.30 23.57
N ASP A 104 10.17 8.38 22.65
CA ASP A 104 9.65 7.04 22.95
C ASP A 104 10.76 6.11 23.47
N GLN A 105 11.20 6.37 24.71
CA GLN A 105 12.25 5.60 25.37
C GLN A 105 11.86 4.14 25.55
N GLU A 106 10.58 3.87 25.84
CA GLU A 106 10.09 2.48 26.02
C GLU A 106 10.27 1.65 24.74
N ALA A 107 9.84 2.19 23.59
CA ALA A 107 10.04 1.50 22.31
C ALA A 107 11.53 1.33 21.98
N TYR A 108 12.36 2.35 22.25
CA TYR A 108 13.79 2.24 22.05
C TYR A 108 14.40 1.11 22.87
N ASP A 109 14.10 1.03 24.16
CA ASP A 109 14.65 0.02 25.06
C ASP A 109 14.21 -1.40 24.69
N LEU A 110 12.96 -1.56 24.26
CA LEU A 110 12.43 -2.84 23.80
C LEU A 110 13.13 -3.33 22.52
N TRP A 111 13.28 -2.48 21.52
CA TRP A 111 14.03 -2.81 20.32
C TRP A 111 15.52 -3.08 20.62
N ALA A 112 16.12 -2.25 21.46
CA ALA A 112 17.53 -2.41 21.85
C ALA A 112 17.80 -3.78 22.48
N ALA A 113 16.93 -4.24 23.36
CA ALA A 113 17.04 -5.56 23.98
C ALA A 113 17.00 -6.69 22.94
N LEU A 114 16.11 -6.59 21.94
CA LEU A 114 15.99 -7.59 20.87
C LEU A 114 17.21 -7.61 19.94
N PHE A 115 17.73 -6.45 19.54
CA PHE A 115 18.96 -6.36 18.74
C PHE A 115 20.18 -6.89 19.51
N ILE A 116 20.32 -6.51 20.76
CA ILE A 116 21.44 -6.98 21.64
C ILE A 116 21.39 -8.52 21.77
N ALA A 117 20.20 -9.11 21.92
CA ALA A 117 20.04 -10.56 22.01
C ALA A 117 20.54 -11.31 20.75
N LYS A 118 20.58 -10.63 19.60
CA LYS A 118 21.15 -11.16 18.35
C LYS A 118 22.61 -10.70 18.11
N GLY A 119 23.25 -10.06 19.10
CA GLY A 119 24.62 -9.56 18.98
C GLY A 119 24.78 -8.32 18.08
N ILE A 120 23.71 -7.56 17.87
CA ILE A 120 23.66 -6.40 16.99
C ILE A 120 23.67 -5.12 17.83
N ASP A 121 24.47 -4.13 17.40
CA ASP A 121 24.55 -2.83 18.06
C ASP A 121 23.26 -2.01 17.82
N PRO A 122 22.44 -1.77 18.85
CA PRO A 122 21.17 -1.07 18.69
C PRO A 122 21.35 0.39 18.20
N LYS A 123 22.48 1.04 18.52
CA LYS A 123 22.74 2.41 18.08
C LYS A 123 22.83 2.56 16.56
N LYS A 124 23.12 1.47 15.86
CA LYS A 124 23.19 1.44 14.39
C LYS A 124 21.89 1.00 13.75
N HIS A 125 21.01 0.35 14.51
CA HIS A 125 19.79 -0.27 13.98
C HIS A 125 18.49 0.37 14.49
N ILE A 126 18.57 1.31 15.44
CA ILE A 126 17.41 2.09 15.88
C ILE A 126 17.61 3.53 15.41
N ILE A 127 16.73 3.96 14.52
CA ILE A 127 16.76 5.28 13.91
C ILE A 127 15.65 6.14 14.50
N THR A 128 15.95 7.39 14.84
CA THR A 128 14.96 8.31 15.35
C THR A 128 14.24 9.03 14.21
N GLY A 129 12.93 9.16 14.32
CA GLY A 129 12.10 9.92 13.39
C GLY A 129 11.23 10.92 14.14
N ASN A 130 10.92 12.04 13.53
CA ASN A 130 10.10 13.11 14.09
C ASN A 130 8.60 12.86 13.87
N VAL A 131 7.78 13.88 14.12
CA VAL A 131 6.32 13.82 13.97
C VAL A 131 5.88 13.43 12.56
N LYS A 132 6.66 13.77 11.54
CA LYS A 132 6.34 13.41 10.14
C LYS A 132 6.43 11.90 9.90
N ASP A 133 7.45 11.25 10.45
CA ASP A 133 7.76 9.85 10.17
C ASP A 133 7.22 8.91 11.26
N ASN A 134 7.30 9.30 12.52
CA ASN A 134 7.03 8.43 13.67
C ASN A 134 5.90 8.90 14.60
N PHE A 135 5.00 9.75 14.12
CA PHE A 135 3.77 10.07 14.83
C PHE A 135 2.57 9.93 13.89
N TRP A 136 1.77 8.89 14.13
CA TRP A 136 0.65 8.59 13.27
C TRP A 136 -0.63 9.27 13.76
N MET A 137 -1.39 9.84 12.82
CA MET A 137 -2.68 10.49 13.07
C MET A 137 -3.73 9.92 12.11
N MET A 138 -4.91 9.58 12.62
CA MET A 138 -6.03 9.09 11.80
C MET A 138 -6.51 10.11 10.77
N GLY A 139 -6.38 11.39 11.09
CA GLY A 139 -6.73 12.53 10.26
C GLY A 139 -6.24 13.81 10.90
N GLU A 140 -6.86 14.94 10.58
CA GLU A 140 -6.59 16.22 11.28
C GLU A 140 -7.06 16.15 12.74
N THR A 141 -8.08 15.34 13.01
CA THR A 141 -8.60 15.05 14.34
C THR A 141 -8.81 13.54 14.52
N GLY A 142 -8.78 13.07 15.76
CA GLY A 142 -9.06 11.69 16.11
C GLY A 142 -7.88 10.96 16.76
N PRO A 143 -7.99 9.64 16.91
CA PRO A 143 -6.95 8.84 17.54
C PRO A 143 -5.60 8.98 16.89
N CYS A 144 -4.55 9.11 17.72
CA CYS A 144 -3.18 9.31 17.27
C CYS A 144 -2.17 8.85 18.33
N GLY A 145 -0.92 8.78 17.95
CA GLY A 145 0.19 8.47 18.86
C GLY A 145 1.49 8.20 18.15
N PRO A 146 2.58 8.06 18.91
CA PRO A 146 3.87 7.69 18.35
C PRO A 146 3.79 6.32 17.69
N CYS A 147 4.58 6.12 16.66
CA CYS A 147 4.68 4.84 15.99
C CYS A 147 6.15 4.40 15.84
N SER A 148 6.31 3.13 15.58
CA SER A 148 7.59 2.50 15.35
C SER A 148 7.50 1.64 14.11
N GLU A 149 8.41 1.82 13.17
CA GLU A 149 8.43 1.12 11.90
C GLU A 149 9.56 0.12 11.85
N LEU A 150 9.33 -0.99 11.15
CA LEU A 150 10.37 -1.93 10.75
C LEU A 150 10.71 -1.72 9.28
N HIS A 151 11.98 -1.48 9.00
CA HIS A 151 12.55 -1.33 7.67
C HIS A 151 13.51 -2.47 7.37
N VAL A 152 13.57 -2.89 6.11
CA VAL A 152 14.51 -3.93 5.64
C VAL A 152 15.49 -3.32 4.67
N ASP A 153 16.77 -3.53 4.93
CA ASP A 153 17.89 -3.18 4.05
C ASP A 153 17.96 -4.17 2.88
N LEU A 154 17.67 -3.69 1.70
CA LEU A 154 17.66 -4.44 0.43
C LEU A 154 18.94 -4.25 -0.38
N THR A 155 19.94 -3.56 0.18
CA THR A 155 21.25 -3.48 -0.46
C THR A 155 21.87 -4.87 -0.56
N PRO A 156 22.70 -5.16 -1.56
CA PRO A 156 23.27 -6.50 -1.75
C PRO A 156 23.96 -7.05 -0.50
N ASN A 157 24.67 -6.21 0.25
CA ASN A 157 25.40 -6.61 1.44
C ASN A 157 24.65 -6.38 2.76
N GLY A 158 23.53 -5.64 2.74
CA GLY A 158 22.79 -5.28 3.95
C GLY A 158 23.58 -4.37 4.90
N ASP A 159 24.34 -3.44 4.33
CA ASP A 159 25.34 -2.63 5.05
C ASP A 159 25.10 -1.11 4.95
N SER A 160 23.86 -0.70 4.68
CA SER A 160 23.50 0.74 4.57
C SER A 160 23.74 1.52 5.88
N GLY A 161 23.82 0.83 7.02
CA GLY A 161 24.05 1.43 8.33
C GLY A 161 22.94 2.37 8.78
N GLY A 162 21.70 2.14 8.33
CA GLY A 162 20.52 2.95 8.64
C GLY A 162 20.40 4.25 7.85
N LYS A 163 21.35 4.55 6.97
CA LYS A 163 21.39 5.82 6.23
C LYS A 163 20.26 5.97 5.18
N LEU A 164 19.64 4.87 4.81
CA LEU A 164 18.57 4.84 3.82
C LEU A 164 17.16 4.80 4.44
N VAL A 165 17.06 4.69 5.76
CA VAL A 165 15.78 4.67 6.47
C VAL A 165 15.10 6.03 6.35
N ASN A 166 13.84 6.05 5.90
CA ASN A 166 13.04 7.25 5.67
C ASN A 166 13.68 8.29 4.72
N MET A 167 14.48 7.79 3.75
CA MET A 167 15.14 8.62 2.74
C MET A 167 14.56 8.42 1.34
N ASP A 168 13.32 7.95 1.23
CA ASP A 168 12.63 7.64 -0.04
C ASP A 168 13.44 6.68 -0.94
N SER A 169 14.22 5.79 -0.32
CA SER A 169 15.07 4.83 -1.01
C SER A 169 14.36 3.50 -1.20
N ASP A 170 14.34 3.01 -2.42
CA ASP A 170 13.85 1.67 -2.77
C ASP A 170 14.80 0.53 -2.33
N LEU A 171 15.97 0.88 -1.75
CA LEU A 171 16.93 -0.05 -1.18
C LEU A 171 16.80 -0.25 0.34
N CYS A 172 15.90 0.47 0.99
CA CYS A 172 15.55 0.24 2.39
C CYS A 172 14.09 0.64 2.59
N ILE A 173 13.21 -0.36 2.66
CA ILE A 173 11.77 -0.13 2.66
C ILE A 173 11.13 -0.43 4.00
N GLU A 174 10.17 0.38 4.40
CA GLU A 174 9.26 0.07 5.48
C GLU A 174 8.39 -1.13 5.11
N ILE A 175 8.34 -2.13 6.00
CA ILE A 175 7.49 -3.32 5.84
C ILE A 175 6.34 -3.33 6.84
N TRP A 176 6.51 -2.78 8.02
CA TRP A 176 5.52 -2.82 9.10
C TRP A 176 5.55 -1.55 9.94
N ASN A 177 4.39 -0.96 10.19
CA ASN A 177 4.23 0.16 11.10
C ASN A 177 3.43 -0.27 12.33
N LEU A 178 3.99 -0.07 13.53
CA LEU A 178 3.40 -0.35 14.83
C LEU A 178 2.97 0.98 15.45
N VAL A 179 1.67 1.26 15.49
CA VAL A 179 1.14 2.52 16.02
C VAL A 179 0.66 2.34 17.45
N PHE A 180 1.16 3.18 18.34
CA PHE A 180 0.82 3.21 19.76
C PHE A 180 -0.17 4.34 20.03
N ILE A 181 -1.46 4.02 19.95
CA ILE A 181 -2.53 4.99 20.05
C ILE A 181 -2.75 5.35 21.50
N GLN A 182 -2.40 6.58 21.85
CA GLN A 182 -2.45 7.11 23.25
C GLN A 182 -3.28 8.37 23.36
N TYR A 183 -3.45 9.13 22.27
CA TYR A 183 -4.07 10.45 22.26
C TYR A 183 -5.22 10.54 21.26
N ASN A 184 -6.06 11.55 21.48
CA ASN A 184 -7.00 12.07 20.49
C ASN A 184 -6.56 13.49 20.11
N ALA A 185 -6.33 13.72 18.81
CA ALA A 185 -6.09 15.06 18.31
C ALA A 185 -7.41 15.81 18.22
N GLU A 186 -7.48 16.98 18.81
CA GLU A 186 -8.67 17.84 18.89
C GLU A 186 -8.63 18.93 17.79
N ALA A 187 -9.78 19.53 17.49
CA ALA A 187 -9.89 20.53 16.44
C ALA A 187 -9.12 21.85 16.71
N ASP A 188 -8.77 22.09 17.96
CA ASP A 188 -7.97 23.25 18.38
C ASP A 188 -6.45 23.00 18.30
N GLY A 189 -6.05 21.80 17.83
CA GLY A 189 -4.65 21.40 17.72
C GLY A 189 -4.07 20.79 19.00
N SER A 190 -4.87 20.68 20.07
CA SER A 190 -4.44 20.01 21.30
C SER A 190 -4.53 18.49 21.18
N PHE A 191 -3.83 17.80 22.09
CA PHE A 191 -3.84 16.34 22.22
C PHE A 191 -4.35 15.96 23.59
N ARG A 192 -5.45 15.18 23.60
CA ARG A 192 -6.06 14.67 24.82
C ARG A 192 -5.73 13.20 25.00
N ASP A 193 -5.34 12.80 26.21
CA ASP A 193 -5.13 11.39 26.52
C ASP A 193 -6.42 10.58 26.30
N LEU A 194 -6.28 9.40 25.69
CA LEU A 194 -7.36 8.44 25.55
C LEU A 194 -7.59 7.71 26.89
N PRO A 195 -8.83 7.22 27.14
CA PRO A 195 -9.16 6.46 28.34
C PRO A 195 -8.31 5.18 28.52
N ALA A 196 -7.83 4.61 27.43
CA ALA A 196 -6.95 3.45 27.41
C ALA A 196 -5.92 3.60 26.30
N LYS A 197 -4.83 2.83 26.40
CA LYS A 197 -3.78 2.76 25.38
C LYS A 197 -4.08 1.60 24.44
N HIS A 198 -3.89 1.81 23.14
CA HIS A 198 -4.23 0.85 22.12
C HIS A 198 -3.05 0.62 21.17
N VAL A 199 -3.10 -0.50 20.45
CA VAL A 199 -2.18 -0.80 19.37
C VAL A 199 -2.97 -0.93 18.08
N ASP A 200 -2.45 -0.31 17.02
CA ASP A 200 -2.87 -0.50 15.63
C ASP A 200 -1.64 -0.76 14.79
N THR A 201 -1.63 -1.81 14.02
CA THR A 201 -0.48 -2.11 13.16
C THR A 201 -0.90 -2.26 11.71
N GLY A 202 0.03 -1.99 10.81
CA GLY A 202 -0.18 -2.18 9.38
C GLY A 202 1.07 -2.66 8.69
N MET A 203 0.98 -3.84 8.06
CA MET A 203 2.01 -4.41 7.19
C MET A 203 1.45 -4.54 5.78
N GLY A 204 2.18 -4.01 4.79
CA GLY A 204 1.79 -4.18 3.39
C GLY A 204 1.93 -5.64 2.96
N PHE A 205 0.82 -6.28 2.61
CA PHE A 205 0.82 -7.67 2.14
C PHE A 205 1.66 -7.84 0.88
N GLU A 206 1.49 -6.97 -0.11
CA GLU A 206 2.23 -7.04 -1.38
C GLU A 206 3.72 -6.80 -1.17
N ARG A 207 4.11 -5.90 -0.25
CA ARG A 207 5.53 -5.70 0.14
C ARG A 207 6.11 -6.94 0.80
N ALA A 208 5.37 -7.58 1.70
CA ALA A 208 5.80 -8.81 2.35
C ALA A 208 5.96 -9.95 1.33
N CYS A 209 5.01 -10.15 0.42
CA CYS A 209 5.12 -11.11 -0.68
C CYS A 209 6.35 -10.84 -1.55
N SER A 210 6.55 -9.60 -1.94
CA SER A 210 7.71 -9.16 -2.72
C SER A 210 9.02 -9.51 -2.03
N LEU A 211 9.14 -9.15 -0.76
CA LEU A 211 10.34 -9.41 0.02
C LEU A 211 10.64 -10.91 0.10
N ILE A 212 9.62 -11.73 0.39
CA ILE A 212 9.80 -13.19 0.51
C ILE A 212 10.15 -13.82 -0.84
N GLN A 213 9.41 -13.50 -1.90
CA GLN A 213 9.55 -14.16 -3.19
C GLN A 213 10.78 -13.68 -3.96
N ASN A 214 11.05 -12.39 -3.99
CA ASN A 214 12.16 -11.83 -4.78
C ASN A 214 13.53 -12.04 -4.14
N THR A 215 13.58 -12.33 -2.85
CA THR A 215 14.82 -12.64 -2.15
C THR A 215 15.04 -14.14 -1.94
N ASN A 216 14.21 -15.00 -2.54
CA ASN A 216 14.25 -16.44 -2.32
C ASN A 216 14.27 -16.80 -0.82
N GLY A 217 13.29 -16.29 -0.08
CA GLY A 217 13.22 -16.50 1.37
C GLY A 217 14.36 -15.86 2.15
N PHE A 218 14.72 -14.63 1.80
CA PHE A 218 15.75 -13.80 2.44
C PHE A 218 17.20 -14.31 2.27
N THR A 219 17.48 -15.06 1.21
CA THR A 219 18.81 -15.60 0.92
C THR A 219 19.51 -14.89 -0.24
N ASP A 220 18.78 -14.20 -1.10
CA ASP A 220 19.32 -13.51 -2.27
C ASP A 220 18.81 -12.05 -2.34
N PHE A 221 19.73 -11.11 -2.22
CA PHE A 221 19.50 -9.67 -2.34
C PHE A 221 20.21 -9.05 -3.54
N SER A 222 20.53 -9.84 -4.55
CA SER A 222 21.21 -9.38 -5.76
C SER A 222 20.35 -8.49 -6.65
N LYS A 223 19.01 -8.58 -6.50
CA LYS A 223 18.02 -7.77 -7.23
C LYS A 223 17.14 -7.01 -6.26
N LYS A 224 16.68 -5.84 -6.70
CA LYS A 224 15.67 -5.08 -5.95
C LYS A 224 14.34 -5.85 -5.95
N PRO A 225 13.73 -6.12 -4.78
CA PRO A 225 12.39 -6.66 -4.73
C PRO A 225 11.38 -5.69 -5.34
N THR A 226 10.45 -6.22 -6.11
CA THR A 226 9.34 -5.48 -6.69
C THR A 226 8.04 -6.23 -6.46
N ASN A 227 6.98 -5.53 -6.05
CA ASN A 227 5.67 -6.14 -5.85
C ASN A 227 5.14 -6.80 -7.13
N TYR A 228 5.52 -6.27 -8.28
CA TYR A 228 5.08 -6.75 -9.59
C TYR A 228 5.71 -8.10 -10.01
N ALA A 229 6.85 -8.47 -9.44
CA ALA A 229 7.49 -9.77 -9.69
C ALA A 229 7.03 -10.85 -8.69
N THR A 230 5.77 -10.82 -8.29
CA THR A 230 5.14 -11.76 -7.37
C THR A 230 3.98 -12.50 -8.02
N ASP A 231 3.53 -13.57 -7.40
CA ASP A 231 2.32 -14.31 -7.79
C ASP A 231 1.03 -13.47 -7.70
N VAL A 232 1.08 -12.36 -6.98
CA VAL A 232 -0.05 -11.40 -6.92
C VAL A 232 -0.28 -10.69 -8.25
N PHE A 233 0.77 -10.34 -8.98
CA PHE A 233 0.69 -9.55 -10.22
C PHE A 233 1.01 -10.34 -11.49
N GLN A 234 1.89 -11.33 -11.43
CA GLN A 234 2.33 -12.07 -12.61
C GLN A 234 1.19 -12.72 -13.42
N PRO A 235 0.15 -13.34 -12.82
CA PRO A 235 -0.99 -13.85 -13.57
C PRO A 235 -1.73 -12.77 -14.36
N ILE A 236 -1.88 -11.58 -13.79
CA ILE A 236 -2.51 -10.44 -14.47
C ILE A 236 -1.68 -10.01 -15.68
N PHE A 237 -0.35 -9.93 -15.54
CA PHE A 237 0.54 -9.61 -16.66
C PHE A 237 0.43 -10.64 -17.79
N ARG A 238 0.36 -11.95 -17.47
CA ARG A 238 0.18 -12.99 -18.49
C ARG A 238 -1.11 -12.79 -19.28
N THR A 239 -2.20 -12.39 -18.61
CA THR A 239 -3.46 -12.10 -19.30
C THR A 239 -3.35 -10.86 -20.18
N ILE A 240 -2.71 -9.78 -19.68
CA ILE A 240 -2.47 -8.58 -20.49
C ILE A 240 -1.59 -8.90 -21.70
N GLU A 241 -0.53 -9.69 -21.54
CA GLU A 241 0.34 -10.14 -22.64
C GLU A 241 -0.46 -10.87 -23.71
N LYS A 242 -1.31 -11.82 -23.30
CA LYS A 242 -2.18 -12.57 -24.22
C LYS A 242 -3.14 -11.68 -25.00
N LEU A 243 -3.74 -10.68 -24.34
CA LEU A 243 -4.73 -9.78 -24.95
C LEU A 243 -4.08 -8.73 -25.86
N SER A 244 -2.92 -8.18 -25.46
CA SER A 244 -2.25 -7.09 -26.16
C SER A 244 -1.25 -7.56 -27.24
N GLY A 245 -0.76 -8.80 -27.13
CA GLY A 245 0.35 -9.29 -27.94
C GLY A 245 1.70 -8.69 -27.58
N LYS A 246 1.77 -7.91 -26.49
CA LYS A 246 3.00 -7.32 -25.93
C LYS A 246 3.56 -8.20 -24.83
N THR A 247 4.85 -8.05 -24.55
CA THR A 247 5.53 -8.74 -23.44
C THR A 247 5.91 -7.76 -22.36
N TYR A 248 5.63 -8.10 -21.10
CA TYR A 248 6.04 -7.27 -19.96
C TYR A 248 7.55 -7.34 -19.75
N VAL A 249 8.17 -6.19 -19.59
CA VAL A 249 9.59 -6.02 -19.23
C VAL A 249 9.67 -5.32 -17.89
N ASP A 250 10.47 -5.89 -16.97
CA ASP A 250 10.61 -5.38 -15.60
C ASP A 250 11.66 -4.26 -15.52
N ILE A 251 11.32 -3.12 -16.11
CA ILE A 251 12.13 -1.89 -16.13
C ILE A 251 11.38 -0.73 -15.48
N TYR A 252 12.12 0.17 -14.86
CA TYR A 252 11.57 1.31 -14.10
C TYR A 252 12.25 2.61 -14.51
N PRO A 253 11.52 3.75 -14.46
CA PRO A 253 12.14 5.05 -14.66
C PRO A 253 13.09 5.39 -13.50
N ASP A 254 14.06 6.25 -13.73
CA ASP A 254 15.04 6.68 -12.71
C ASP A 254 14.38 7.40 -11.54
N SER A 255 13.24 8.03 -11.77
CA SER A 255 12.42 8.72 -10.77
C SER A 255 10.95 8.68 -11.16
N VAL A 256 10.06 8.67 -10.16
CA VAL A 256 8.59 8.81 -10.35
C VAL A 256 8.22 10.14 -11.01
N GLU A 257 9.06 11.17 -10.86
CA GLU A 257 8.91 12.49 -11.48
C GLU A 257 9.50 12.58 -12.90
N SER A 258 10.06 11.48 -13.43
CA SER A 258 10.65 11.46 -14.77
C SER A 258 9.66 11.99 -15.82
N ASP A 259 10.15 12.86 -16.70
CA ASP A 259 9.36 13.45 -17.77
C ASP A 259 8.83 12.35 -18.72
N LYS A 260 7.52 12.18 -18.72
CA LYS A 260 6.84 11.16 -19.53
C LYS A 260 7.12 11.25 -21.01
N SER A 261 7.40 12.46 -21.52
CA SER A 261 7.71 12.66 -22.94
C SER A 261 9.06 12.07 -23.35
N LYS A 262 9.98 11.93 -22.39
CA LYS A 262 11.34 11.41 -22.60
C LYS A 262 11.48 9.91 -22.36
N LEU A 263 10.44 9.25 -21.85
CA LEU A 263 10.46 7.81 -21.63
C LEU A 263 10.48 7.05 -22.97
N SER A 264 11.26 5.98 -23.02
CA SER A 264 11.26 5.08 -24.19
C SER A 264 9.89 4.42 -24.38
N PRO A 265 9.56 3.99 -25.60
CA PRO A 265 8.33 3.22 -25.83
C PRO A 265 8.22 1.99 -24.93
N GLU A 266 9.31 1.26 -24.76
CA GLU A 266 9.38 0.07 -23.89
C GLU A 266 9.09 0.41 -22.41
N MET A 267 9.63 1.52 -21.90
CA MET A 267 9.34 2.01 -20.55
C MET A 267 7.87 2.41 -20.40
N LYS A 268 7.29 3.07 -21.39
CA LYS A 268 5.86 3.43 -21.39
C LYS A 268 4.98 2.19 -21.36
N GLU A 269 5.32 1.16 -22.12
CA GLU A 269 4.61 -0.13 -22.12
C GLU A 269 4.73 -0.82 -20.75
N ALA A 270 5.93 -0.87 -20.16
CA ALA A 270 6.14 -1.44 -18.83
C ALA A 270 5.29 -0.74 -17.75
N ILE A 271 5.26 0.58 -17.75
CA ILE A 271 4.40 1.36 -16.85
C ILE A 271 2.92 1.05 -17.11
N ALA A 272 2.51 0.94 -18.37
CA ALA A 272 1.12 0.62 -18.74
C ALA A 272 0.68 -0.74 -18.18
N PHE A 273 1.51 -1.77 -18.29
CA PHE A 273 1.25 -3.07 -17.68
C PHE A 273 0.98 -2.95 -16.17
N ARG A 274 1.84 -2.25 -15.44
CA ARG A 274 1.74 -2.08 -13.99
C ARG A 274 0.51 -1.29 -13.58
N VAL A 275 0.23 -0.18 -14.26
CA VAL A 275 -0.96 0.64 -14.00
C VAL A 275 -2.24 -0.14 -14.22
N ILE A 276 -2.35 -0.87 -15.33
CA ILE A 276 -3.54 -1.68 -15.63
C ILE A 276 -3.71 -2.79 -14.58
N ALA A 277 -2.63 -3.49 -14.23
CA ALA A 277 -2.67 -4.56 -13.23
C ALA A 277 -3.07 -4.07 -11.84
N ASP A 278 -2.56 -2.91 -11.42
CA ASP A 278 -2.99 -2.27 -10.18
C ASP A 278 -4.46 -1.86 -10.24
N HIS A 279 -4.85 -1.18 -11.29
CA HIS A 279 -6.17 -0.58 -11.39
C HIS A 279 -7.30 -1.60 -11.54
N ILE A 280 -7.07 -2.74 -12.21
CA ILE A 280 -8.09 -3.79 -12.28
C ILE A 280 -8.36 -4.38 -10.89
N ARG A 281 -7.36 -4.51 -10.03
CA ARG A 281 -7.56 -4.93 -8.65
C ARG A 281 -8.45 -3.92 -7.89
N THR A 282 -8.13 -2.65 -7.98
CA THR A 282 -8.92 -1.58 -7.34
C THR A 282 -10.37 -1.59 -7.80
N LEU A 283 -10.60 -1.67 -9.10
CA LEU A 283 -11.94 -1.64 -9.69
C LEU A 283 -12.74 -2.90 -9.33
N ALA A 284 -12.16 -4.08 -9.49
CA ALA A 284 -12.86 -5.33 -9.24
C ALA A 284 -13.25 -5.48 -7.76
N PHE A 285 -12.34 -5.19 -6.83
CA PHE A 285 -12.65 -5.27 -5.40
C PHE A 285 -13.67 -4.22 -4.96
N SER A 286 -13.58 -3.00 -5.48
CA SER A 286 -14.55 -1.95 -5.17
C SER A 286 -15.96 -2.30 -5.66
N LEU A 287 -16.07 -2.79 -6.89
CA LEU A 287 -17.34 -3.25 -7.47
C LEU A 287 -17.87 -4.50 -6.74
N ALA A 288 -17.00 -5.42 -6.34
CA ALA A 288 -17.37 -6.57 -5.53
C ALA A 288 -17.97 -6.17 -4.18
N ASP A 289 -17.46 -5.11 -3.56
CA ASP A 289 -17.97 -4.55 -2.31
C ASP A 289 -19.20 -3.61 -2.52
N GLY A 290 -19.67 -3.46 -3.76
CA GLY A 290 -20.90 -2.70 -4.09
C GLY A 290 -20.68 -1.21 -4.30
N ILE A 291 -19.44 -0.73 -4.44
CA ILE A 291 -19.17 0.67 -4.78
C ILE A 291 -19.25 0.82 -6.29
N LEU A 292 -20.15 1.69 -6.76
CA LEU A 292 -20.37 1.91 -8.19
C LEU A 292 -19.50 3.05 -8.72
N LEU A 293 -19.26 3.03 -10.03
CA LEU A 293 -18.62 4.14 -10.74
C LEU A 293 -19.61 5.31 -10.86
N GLY A 294 -19.14 6.55 -10.69
CA GLY A 294 -20.02 7.70 -10.65
C GLY A 294 -19.31 9.04 -10.86
N ASN A 295 -20.03 10.13 -10.64
CA ASN A 295 -19.55 11.49 -10.90
C ASN A 295 -19.13 12.26 -9.64
N THR A 296 -19.37 11.71 -8.45
CA THR A 296 -19.13 12.40 -7.19
C THR A 296 -18.44 11.51 -6.17
N GLY A 297 -17.68 12.11 -5.26
CA GLY A 297 -17.05 11.42 -4.13
C GLY A 297 -16.17 10.23 -4.53
N ARG A 298 -16.24 9.18 -3.74
CA ARG A 298 -15.47 7.93 -3.98
C ARG A 298 -15.80 7.25 -5.31
N ASN A 299 -17.03 7.39 -5.77
CA ASN A 299 -17.49 6.82 -7.05
C ASN A 299 -16.79 7.50 -8.24
N TYR A 300 -16.52 8.79 -8.15
CA TYR A 300 -15.74 9.55 -9.14
C TYR A 300 -14.26 9.14 -9.13
N VAL A 301 -13.69 8.88 -7.97
CA VAL A 301 -12.31 8.38 -7.86
C VAL A 301 -12.16 7.07 -8.62
N LEU A 302 -13.09 6.13 -8.46
CA LEU A 302 -13.09 4.86 -9.20
C LEU A 302 -13.22 5.08 -10.71
N ARG A 303 -14.07 5.99 -11.14
CA ARG A 303 -14.20 6.34 -12.56
C ARG A 303 -12.89 6.92 -13.13
N ARG A 304 -12.18 7.75 -12.38
CA ARG A 304 -10.85 8.23 -12.77
C ARG A 304 -9.85 7.09 -12.93
N ILE A 305 -9.85 6.12 -12.02
CA ILE A 305 -8.99 4.94 -12.07
C ILE A 305 -9.29 4.10 -13.32
N LEU A 306 -10.57 3.85 -13.62
CA LEU A 306 -10.96 3.16 -14.84
C LEU A 306 -10.47 3.89 -16.10
N ARG A 307 -10.74 5.18 -16.20
CA ARG A 307 -10.31 5.99 -17.34
C ARG A 307 -8.80 6.01 -17.51
N ARG A 308 -8.06 6.03 -16.39
CA ARG A 308 -6.60 5.93 -16.41
C ARG A 308 -6.15 4.58 -16.96
N ALA A 309 -6.73 3.48 -16.53
CA ALA A 309 -6.45 2.15 -17.04
C ALA A 309 -6.71 2.04 -18.55
N VAL A 310 -7.84 2.55 -19.03
CA VAL A 310 -8.18 2.55 -20.46
C VAL A 310 -7.19 3.37 -21.28
N ARG A 311 -6.77 4.53 -20.80
CA ARG A 311 -5.74 5.36 -21.46
C ARG A 311 -4.41 4.63 -21.58
N TYR A 312 -3.97 3.93 -20.54
CA TYR A 312 -2.76 3.12 -20.60
C TYR A 312 -2.93 1.89 -21.50
N GLY A 313 -4.15 1.39 -21.65
CA GLY A 313 -4.47 0.36 -22.63
C GLY A 313 -4.15 0.78 -24.07
N ARG A 314 -4.33 2.06 -24.41
CA ARG A 314 -3.93 2.60 -25.73
C ARG A 314 -2.42 2.51 -25.96
N THR A 315 -1.62 2.68 -24.91
CA THR A 315 -0.17 2.49 -24.96
C THR A 315 0.22 1.05 -25.32
N LEU A 316 -0.59 0.08 -24.92
CA LEU A 316 -0.39 -1.34 -25.25
C LEU A 316 -1.03 -1.74 -26.58
N GLY A 317 -1.66 -0.81 -27.31
CA GLY A 317 -2.24 -1.06 -28.62
C GLY A 317 -3.71 -1.50 -28.62
N PHE A 318 -4.40 -1.45 -27.49
CA PHE A 318 -5.85 -1.68 -27.47
C PHE A 318 -6.57 -0.57 -28.23
N SER A 319 -7.39 -0.94 -29.20
CA SER A 319 -8.10 0.01 -30.07
C SER A 319 -9.41 0.53 -29.42
N SER A 320 -10.00 1.56 -30.02
CA SER A 320 -11.22 2.18 -29.55
C SER A 320 -12.44 1.27 -29.46
N GLY A 321 -12.56 0.32 -30.36
CA GLY A 321 -13.66 -0.65 -30.39
C GLY A 321 -13.46 -1.85 -29.48
N GLN A 322 -12.36 -1.89 -28.73
CA GLN A 322 -11.93 -3.05 -27.94
C GLN A 322 -11.96 -2.73 -26.45
N THR A 323 -12.71 -3.50 -25.69
CA THR A 323 -12.63 -3.53 -24.23
C THR A 323 -11.74 -4.69 -23.78
N PHE A 324 -10.98 -4.48 -22.70
CA PHE A 324 -10.05 -5.50 -22.17
C PHE A 324 -10.18 -5.68 -20.66
N LEU A 325 -10.68 -4.69 -19.92
CA LEU A 325 -10.80 -4.79 -18.47
C LEU A 325 -11.68 -5.97 -18.00
N PRO A 326 -12.81 -6.28 -18.64
CA PRO A 326 -13.63 -7.42 -18.24
C PRO A 326 -12.88 -8.76 -18.27
N GLU A 327 -11.99 -8.96 -19.23
CA GLU A 327 -11.20 -10.21 -19.37
C GLU A 327 -10.22 -10.41 -18.20
N LEU A 328 -9.75 -9.32 -17.58
CA LEU A 328 -8.85 -9.37 -16.43
C LEU A 328 -9.56 -9.80 -15.14
N VAL A 329 -10.87 -9.65 -15.06
CA VAL A 329 -11.68 -10.06 -13.90
C VAL A 329 -11.59 -11.56 -13.67
N ASP A 330 -11.61 -12.37 -14.74
CA ASP A 330 -11.51 -13.82 -14.63
C ASP A 330 -10.18 -14.24 -14.00
N THR A 331 -9.09 -13.60 -14.37
CA THR A 331 -7.78 -13.82 -13.74
C THR A 331 -7.82 -13.53 -12.23
N LEU A 332 -8.43 -12.41 -11.82
CA LEU A 332 -8.56 -12.10 -10.40
C LEU A 332 -9.44 -13.10 -9.66
N VAL A 333 -10.51 -13.57 -10.27
CA VAL A 333 -11.38 -14.61 -9.70
C VAL A 333 -10.58 -15.89 -9.47
N ASP A 334 -9.80 -16.33 -10.47
CA ASP A 334 -9.01 -17.55 -10.37
C ASP A 334 -7.95 -17.46 -9.27
N GLU A 335 -7.27 -16.31 -9.16
CA GLU A 335 -6.17 -16.14 -8.22
C GLU A 335 -6.64 -15.81 -6.78
N MET A 336 -7.71 -15.05 -6.62
CA MET A 336 -8.04 -14.42 -5.32
C MET A 336 -9.39 -14.84 -4.73
N SER A 337 -10.27 -15.50 -5.48
CA SER A 337 -11.62 -15.85 -4.99
C SER A 337 -11.61 -16.88 -3.87
N GLY A 338 -10.53 -17.65 -3.72
CA GLY A 338 -10.36 -18.58 -2.60
C GLY A 338 -10.33 -17.89 -1.24
N VAL A 339 -9.84 -16.65 -1.20
CA VAL A 339 -9.80 -15.80 -0.01
C VAL A 339 -10.92 -14.76 -0.04
N PHE A 340 -11.24 -14.23 -1.23
CA PHE A 340 -12.24 -13.19 -1.44
C PHE A 340 -13.38 -13.72 -2.34
N PRO A 341 -14.29 -14.54 -1.81
CA PRO A 341 -15.35 -15.17 -2.60
C PRO A 341 -16.30 -14.18 -3.27
N GLU A 342 -16.39 -12.93 -2.77
CA GLU A 342 -17.17 -11.86 -3.38
C GLU A 342 -16.76 -11.55 -4.83
N LEU A 343 -15.51 -11.74 -5.19
CA LEU A 343 -15.03 -11.57 -6.57
C LEU A 343 -15.75 -12.56 -7.51
N LYS A 344 -15.81 -13.83 -7.13
CA LYS A 344 -16.48 -14.87 -7.90
C LYS A 344 -17.99 -14.68 -7.89
N ASN A 345 -18.58 -14.41 -6.73
CA ASN A 345 -20.01 -14.26 -6.56
C ASN A 345 -20.60 -13.09 -7.37
N ARG A 346 -19.79 -12.06 -7.65
CA ARG A 346 -20.20 -10.86 -8.38
C ARG A 346 -19.47 -10.66 -9.70
N ALA A 347 -18.75 -11.65 -10.19
CA ALA A 347 -17.90 -11.56 -11.38
C ALA A 347 -18.63 -11.01 -12.60
N GLU A 348 -19.83 -11.52 -12.92
CA GLU A 348 -20.59 -11.04 -14.08
C GLU A 348 -21.04 -9.57 -13.92
N ALA A 349 -21.51 -9.18 -12.73
CA ALA A 349 -21.89 -7.80 -12.48
C ALA A 349 -20.67 -6.85 -12.57
N ILE A 350 -19.49 -7.28 -12.10
CA ILE A 350 -18.23 -6.54 -12.22
C ILE A 350 -17.88 -6.37 -13.71
N LYS A 351 -17.90 -7.43 -14.50
CA LYS A 351 -17.60 -7.41 -15.92
C LYS A 351 -18.54 -6.49 -16.70
N GLU A 352 -19.84 -6.58 -16.44
CA GLU A 352 -20.86 -5.73 -17.10
C GLU A 352 -20.64 -4.23 -16.79
N ASN A 353 -20.33 -3.89 -15.53
CA ASN A 353 -20.03 -2.52 -15.15
C ASN A 353 -18.77 -2.00 -15.86
N LEU A 354 -17.70 -2.80 -15.87
CA LEU A 354 -16.46 -2.43 -16.54
C LEU A 354 -16.65 -2.30 -18.05
N GLN A 355 -17.34 -3.24 -18.68
CA GLN A 355 -17.65 -3.22 -20.12
C GLN A 355 -18.36 -1.94 -20.52
N ARG A 356 -19.41 -1.58 -19.80
CA ARG A 356 -20.21 -0.38 -20.08
C ARG A 356 -19.39 0.91 -19.92
N GLU A 357 -18.66 1.05 -18.83
CA GLU A 357 -17.87 2.24 -18.54
C GLU A 357 -16.67 2.38 -19.48
N GLU A 358 -15.99 1.28 -19.79
CA GLU A 358 -14.87 1.26 -20.73
C GLU A 358 -15.32 1.63 -22.13
N SER A 359 -16.43 1.06 -22.64
CA SER A 359 -17.01 1.40 -23.93
C SER A 359 -17.39 2.87 -24.01
N SER A 360 -18.08 3.39 -23.01
CA SER A 360 -18.48 4.81 -22.94
C SER A 360 -17.28 5.75 -22.92
N PHE A 361 -16.23 5.39 -22.20
CA PHE A 361 -15.02 6.22 -22.16
C PHE A 361 -14.23 6.14 -23.45
N ASN A 362 -14.16 4.99 -24.11
CA ASN A 362 -13.54 4.84 -25.43
C ASN A 362 -14.15 5.81 -26.45
N GLU A 363 -15.48 5.91 -26.50
CA GLU A 363 -16.17 6.88 -27.39
C GLU A 363 -15.81 8.34 -27.06
N THR A 364 -15.71 8.66 -25.79
CA THR A 364 -15.31 10.00 -25.33
C THR A 364 -13.87 10.32 -25.70
N LEU A 365 -12.96 9.36 -25.50
CA LEU A 365 -11.54 9.49 -25.81
C LEU A 365 -11.31 9.68 -27.32
N ASP A 366 -11.99 8.89 -28.16
CA ASP A 366 -11.87 8.97 -29.61
C ASP A 366 -12.36 10.31 -30.16
N ARG A 367 -13.49 10.82 -29.62
CA ARG A 367 -13.98 12.17 -30.00
C ARG A 367 -12.97 13.26 -29.62
N GLY A 368 -12.37 13.15 -28.42
CA GLY A 368 -11.35 14.10 -27.97
C GLY A 368 -10.10 14.08 -28.84
N LEU A 369 -9.64 12.89 -29.23
CA LEU A 369 -8.49 12.76 -30.13
C LEU A 369 -8.79 13.31 -31.54
N ALA A 370 -9.95 12.98 -32.10
CA ALA A 370 -10.34 13.49 -33.43
C ALA A 370 -10.48 15.02 -33.45
N MET A 371 -11.02 15.62 -32.39
CA MET A 371 -11.07 17.09 -32.26
C MET A 371 -9.68 17.72 -32.19
N PHE A 372 -8.78 17.10 -31.44
CA PHE A 372 -7.39 17.57 -31.33
C PHE A 372 -6.66 17.49 -32.65
N GLU A 373 -6.78 16.39 -33.40
CA GLU A 373 -6.20 16.22 -34.73
C GLU A 373 -6.70 17.28 -35.71
N GLN A 374 -8.01 17.57 -35.73
CA GLN A 374 -8.59 18.62 -36.56
C GLN A 374 -8.04 20.02 -36.25
N GLU A 375 -7.82 20.32 -34.95
CA GLU A 375 -7.27 21.61 -34.52
C GLU A 375 -5.80 21.75 -34.92
N VAL A 376 -5.02 20.66 -34.82
CA VAL A 376 -3.59 20.64 -35.19
C VAL A 376 -3.42 20.72 -36.71
N GLU A 377 -4.27 20.06 -37.51
CA GLU A 377 -4.23 20.13 -38.98
C GLU A 377 -4.75 21.46 -39.53
N GLY A 378 -5.51 22.20 -38.73
CA GLY A 378 -6.06 23.54 -39.12
C GLY A 378 -5.10 24.70 -38.88
N HIS A 379 -3.91 24.44 -38.36
CA HIS A 379 -2.83 25.42 -38.13
C HIS A 379 -1.58 25.01 -38.90
#